data_42ce07b99ac49ce064d65a28edf20bc1
#
_entry.id   42ce07b99ac49ce064d65a28edf20bc1
#
_cell.length_a   1.000
_cell.length_b   1.000
_cell.length_c   1.000
_cell.angle_alpha   90.00
_cell.angle_beta   90.00
_cell.angle_gamma   90.00
#
_symmetry.space_group_name_H-M   'P 1'
#
loop_
_entity.id
_entity.type
_entity.pdbx_description
1 polymer ?
#
loop_
_entity_poly.entity_id
_entity_poly.type
_entity_poly.pdbx_seq_one_letter_code
_entity_poly.pdbx_strand_id
1 'polypeptide(L)'
;MKILSIDVGIKNLACCIIETKPDMMFKIEKWEVINLCGEHPTCCFNTKKGICGNKSKYCKNDIYYCRIHSKKSEFLVPTSELLKIKLKRTKISTLLEIAKKYDININGDKSLNKSQITEKIIKYTDEKMLEPVKEQSANNMNLVSIGISLKNELEKYSDIQNVDQIVIENQISPIANRMKSIQGMIAQYFIMKDITNIDFVSSSNKLKEFIGDQKTTYAERKKIGVNITKDILAKNQLNMDWLPFVSKHKKKDDLADSLLQGLWFLRNKKLIKI
;
A
#
# COMPACT_ATOMS: atom_id res chain seq x y z
N MET A 1 -17.66 16.73 -19.67
CA MET A 1 -16.22 16.61 -19.36
C MET A 1 -16.05 15.55 -18.29
N LYS A 2 -15.16 14.60 -18.50
CA LYS A 2 -14.82 13.55 -17.53
C LYS A 2 -13.38 13.74 -17.07
N ILE A 3 -13.16 13.85 -15.77
CA ILE A 3 -11.82 14.02 -15.20
C ILE A 3 -11.44 12.85 -14.31
N LEU A 4 -10.14 12.54 -14.23
CA LEU A 4 -9.57 11.67 -13.22
C LEU A 4 -8.75 12.50 -12.25
N SER A 5 -9.16 12.54 -10.99
CA SER A 5 -8.43 13.21 -9.90
C SER A 5 -7.65 12.19 -9.07
N ILE A 6 -6.35 12.44 -8.88
CA ILE A 6 -5.42 11.53 -8.23
C ILE A 6 -4.74 12.22 -7.04
N ASP A 7 -4.98 11.68 -5.84
CA ASP A 7 -4.21 11.99 -4.64
C ASP A 7 -3.03 11.02 -4.55
N VAL A 8 -1.80 11.55 -4.59
CA VAL A 8 -0.59 10.74 -4.81
C VAL A 8 -0.15 10.05 -3.54
N GLY A 9 -0.16 8.72 -3.56
CA GLY A 9 0.31 7.88 -2.47
C GLY A 9 0.90 6.55 -2.94
N ILE A 10 1.85 5.97 -2.21
CA ILE A 10 2.42 4.65 -2.55
C ILE A 10 1.48 3.54 -2.08
N LYS A 11 1.06 3.62 -0.84
CA LYS A 11 0.18 2.62 -0.21
C LYS A 11 -1.29 2.96 -0.35
N ASN A 12 -1.60 4.22 -0.61
CA ASN A 12 -2.96 4.73 -0.74
C ASN A 12 -2.97 5.75 -1.88
N LEU A 13 -2.87 5.28 -3.11
CA LEU A 13 -3.10 6.10 -4.29
C LEU A 13 -4.60 6.23 -4.46
N ALA A 14 -5.18 7.38 -4.14
CA ALA A 14 -6.63 7.56 -4.26
C ALA A 14 -6.98 8.16 -5.63
N CYS A 15 -7.95 7.55 -6.29
CA CYS A 15 -8.41 7.90 -7.62
C CYS A 15 -9.91 8.17 -7.60
N CYS A 16 -10.34 9.28 -8.22
CA CYS A 16 -11.75 9.64 -8.36
C CYS A 16 -12.03 10.07 -9.80
N ILE A 17 -12.89 9.34 -10.52
CA ILE A 17 -13.39 9.74 -11.83
C ILE A 17 -14.68 10.51 -11.64
N ILE A 18 -14.69 11.75 -12.11
CA ILE A 18 -15.81 12.68 -11.96
C ILE A 18 -16.25 13.14 -13.35
N GLU A 19 -17.54 13.02 -13.64
CA GLU A 19 -18.14 13.50 -14.87
C GLU A 19 -19.04 14.69 -14.60
N THR A 20 -18.87 15.78 -15.36
CA THR A 20 -19.79 16.93 -15.31
C THR A 20 -21.10 16.56 -16.00
N LYS A 21 -22.22 16.95 -15.41
CA LYS A 21 -23.57 16.76 -15.91
C LYS A 21 -24.23 18.12 -16.26
N PRO A 22 -25.35 18.15 -16.96
CA PRO A 22 -26.13 19.37 -17.13
C PRO A 22 -26.40 20.07 -15.81
N ASP A 23 -26.79 21.34 -15.86
CA ASP A 23 -27.10 22.18 -14.71
C ASP A 23 -25.98 22.37 -13.70
N MET A 24 -24.72 22.29 -14.19
CA MET A 24 -23.51 22.40 -13.38
C MET A 24 -23.42 21.34 -12.27
N MET A 25 -24.05 20.20 -12.47
CA MET A 25 -23.98 19.04 -11.58
C MET A 25 -22.78 18.14 -11.93
N PHE A 26 -22.50 17.19 -11.05
CA PHE A 26 -21.46 16.19 -11.29
C PHE A 26 -21.90 14.80 -10.82
N LYS A 27 -21.31 13.77 -11.41
CA LYS A 27 -21.47 12.36 -11.02
C LYS A 27 -20.10 11.72 -10.81
N ILE A 28 -19.98 10.96 -9.74
CA ILE A 28 -18.80 10.13 -9.47
C ILE A 28 -19.03 8.80 -10.19
N GLU A 29 -18.18 8.49 -11.18
CA GLU A 29 -18.26 7.25 -11.94
C GLU A 29 -17.45 6.14 -11.28
N LYS A 30 -16.30 6.50 -10.68
CA LYS A 30 -15.41 5.56 -10.00
C LYS A 30 -14.66 6.25 -8.88
N TRP A 31 -14.48 5.53 -7.77
CA TRP A 31 -13.78 6.08 -6.62
C TRP A 31 -13.16 4.98 -5.77
N GLU A 32 -11.84 5.02 -5.60
CA GLU A 32 -11.11 3.96 -4.93
C GLU A 32 -9.75 4.38 -4.40
N VAL A 33 -9.16 3.52 -3.57
CA VAL A 33 -7.78 3.63 -3.08
C VAL A 33 -6.99 2.42 -3.55
N ILE A 34 -5.95 2.65 -4.33
CA ILE A 34 -5.07 1.64 -4.91
C ILE A 34 -3.82 1.48 -4.04
N ASN A 35 -3.47 0.25 -3.71
CA ASN A 35 -2.25 -0.06 -2.96
C ASN A 35 -1.12 -0.51 -3.89
N LEU A 36 -0.18 0.39 -4.19
CA LEU A 36 0.96 0.08 -5.07
C LEU A 36 2.02 -0.81 -4.42
N CYS A 37 1.95 -1.05 -3.10
CA CYS A 37 2.85 -1.98 -2.41
C CYS A 37 2.44 -3.45 -2.57
N GLY A 38 1.30 -3.73 -3.18
CA GLY A 38 0.69 -5.05 -3.20
C GLY A 38 0.07 -5.46 -1.86
N GLU A 39 -0.65 -6.55 -1.87
CA GLU A 39 -1.27 -7.07 -0.65
C GLU A 39 -0.25 -7.84 0.18
N HIS A 40 -0.43 -7.77 1.50
CA HIS A 40 0.35 -8.59 2.41
C HIS A 40 -0.09 -10.06 2.29
N PRO A 41 0.82 -11.03 2.08
CA PRO A 41 0.45 -12.41 1.95
C PRO A 41 -0.39 -12.91 3.14
N THR A 42 -1.37 -13.75 2.87
CA THR A 42 -2.23 -14.35 3.89
C THR A 42 -1.84 -15.80 4.17
N CYS A 43 -2.22 -16.29 5.33
CA CYS A 43 -1.94 -17.65 5.78
C CYS A 43 -2.68 -18.68 4.93
N CYS A 44 -1.94 -19.58 4.29
CA CYS A 44 -2.47 -20.63 3.42
C CYS A 44 -2.89 -21.92 4.18
N PHE A 45 -2.78 -21.93 5.52
CA PHE A 45 -3.08 -23.13 6.30
C PHE A 45 -4.56 -23.52 6.23
N ASN A 46 -4.83 -24.78 5.88
CA ASN A 46 -6.19 -25.32 5.83
C ASN A 46 -6.71 -25.60 7.24
N THR A 47 -7.87 -25.05 7.55
CA THR A 47 -8.63 -25.32 8.78
C THR A 47 -9.91 -26.08 8.45
N LYS A 48 -10.62 -26.60 9.46
CA LYS A 48 -11.95 -27.22 9.27
C LYS A 48 -12.97 -26.29 8.60
N LYS A 49 -12.74 -24.97 8.63
CA LYS A 49 -13.62 -23.93 8.03
C LYS A 49 -13.09 -23.39 6.71
N GLY A 50 -12.06 -24.00 6.11
CA GLY A 50 -11.39 -23.54 4.90
C GLY A 50 -10.02 -22.90 5.18
N ILE A 51 -9.47 -22.17 4.22
CA ILE A 51 -8.17 -21.48 4.33
C ILE A 51 -8.21 -20.43 5.42
N CYS A 52 -7.16 -20.35 6.24
CA CYS A 52 -7.09 -19.43 7.38
C CYS A 52 -7.24 -17.95 7.01
N GLY A 53 -6.60 -17.49 5.93
CA GLY A 53 -6.67 -16.10 5.44
C GLY A 53 -6.13 -15.00 6.36
N ASN A 54 -5.66 -15.30 7.57
CA ASN A 54 -5.09 -14.31 8.46
C ASN A 54 -3.75 -13.77 7.93
N LYS A 55 -3.38 -12.54 8.29
CA LYS A 55 -2.09 -11.94 7.94
C LYS A 55 -0.95 -12.89 8.27
N SER A 56 -0.11 -13.24 7.28
CA SER A 56 1.03 -14.11 7.47
C SER A 56 2.15 -13.42 8.24
N LYS A 57 2.94 -14.18 8.95
CA LYS A 57 4.14 -13.71 9.66
C LYS A 57 5.40 -14.43 9.22
N TYR A 58 5.24 -15.62 8.69
CA TYR A 58 6.32 -16.49 8.25
C TYR A 58 5.98 -17.10 6.91
N CYS A 59 7.03 -17.48 6.15
CA CYS A 59 6.90 -18.24 4.90
C CYS A 59 8.00 -19.27 4.77
N LYS A 60 7.75 -20.28 3.95
CA LYS A 60 8.72 -21.25 3.46
C LYS A 60 8.22 -21.79 2.12
N ASN A 61 9.10 -21.80 1.10
CA ASN A 61 8.76 -22.33 -0.24
C ASN A 61 7.42 -21.76 -0.77
N ASP A 62 7.23 -20.45 -0.67
CA ASP A 62 6.02 -19.71 -1.07
C ASP A 62 4.72 -20.10 -0.33
N ILE A 63 4.83 -20.89 0.74
CA ILE A 63 3.73 -21.20 1.62
C ILE A 63 3.79 -20.26 2.84
N TYR A 64 2.67 -19.56 3.09
CA TYR A 64 2.59 -18.50 4.09
C TYR A 64 1.83 -18.95 5.33
N TYR A 65 2.35 -18.60 6.51
CA TYR A 65 1.80 -18.99 7.81
C TYR A 65 1.59 -17.78 8.72
N CYS A 66 0.43 -17.66 9.37
CA CYS A 66 0.25 -16.74 10.48
C CYS A 66 0.96 -17.25 11.75
N ARG A 67 1.05 -16.41 12.79
CA ARG A 67 1.72 -16.77 14.05
C ARG A 67 1.18 -18.04 14.71
N ILE A 68 -0.11 -18.34 14.55
CA ILE A 68 -0.73 -19.54 15.14
C ILE A 68 -0.36 -20.78 14.32
N HIS A 69 -0.52 -20.69 13.00
CA HIS A 69 -0.34 -21.83 12.12
C HIS A 69 1.13 -22.14 11.79
N SER A 70 2.05 -21.19 11.98
CA SER A 70 3.48 -21.48 11.92
C SER A 70 3.93 -22.53 12.95
N LYS A 71 3.27 -22.58 14.12
CA LYS A 71 3.55 -23.60 15.16
C LYS A 71 2.98 -24.98 14.82
N LYS A 72 2.10 -25.06 13.81
CA LYS A 72 1.48 -26.32 13.35
C LYS A 72 2.09 -26.82 12.04
N SER A 73 3.01 -26.06 11.47
CA SER A 73 3.77 -26.47 10.28
C SER A 73 4.85 -27.46 10.66
N GLU A 74 5.36 -28.18 9.68
CA GLU A 74 6.54 -29.06 9.82
C GLU A 74 7.85 -28.31 10.00
N PHE A 75 7.82 -26.98 9.85
CA PHE A 75 9.00 -26.13 9.90
C PHE A 75 9.22 -25.52 11.29
N LEU A 76 10.48 -25.25 11.61
CA LEU A 76 10.87 -24.58 12.85
C LEU A 76 10.49 -23.10 12.78
N VAL A 77 9.86 -22.62 13.85
CA VAL A 77 9.63 -21.18 14.00
C VAL A 77 10.95 -20.49 14.37
N PRO A 78 11.32 -19.37 13.72
CA PRO A 78 12.56 -18.66 14.02
C PRO A 78 12.69 -18.27 15.48
N THR A 79 13.80 -18.67 16.11
CA THR A 79 14.18 -18.27 17.46
C THR A 79 15.43 -17.39 17.41
N SER A 80 15.64 -16.61 18.46
CA SER A 80 16.79 -15.69 18.50
C SER A 80 18.15 -16.43 18.49
N GLU A 81 18.22 -17.67 18.97
CA GLU A 81 19.43 -18.48 19.01
C GLU A 81 19.82 -19.04 17.63
N LEU A 82 18.86 -19.24 16.73
CA LEU A 82 19.07 -19.76 15.37
C LEU A 82 19.35 -18.67 14.32
N LEU A 83 19.40 -17.39 14.72
CA LEU A 83 19.72 -16.32 13.78
C LEU A 83 21.18 -16.41 13.31
N LYS A 84 21.42 -16.41 12.00
CA LYS A 84 22.75 -16.53 11.36
C LYS A 84 23.80 -15.58 11.98
N ILE A 85 23.43 -14.34 12.29
CA ILE A 85 24.33 -13.35 12.90
C ILE A 85 24.76 -13.78 14.32
N LYS A 86 23.84 -14.36 15.10
CA LYS A 86 24.14 -14.85 16.45
C LYS A 86 24.96 -16.13 16.40
N LEU A 87 24.61 -17.09 15.55
CA LEU A 87 25.36 -18.34 15.39
C LEU A 87 26.85 -18.08 15.14
N LYS A 88 27.18 -17.15 14.22
CA LYS A 88 28.58 -16.78 13.92
C LYS A 88 29.35 -16.24 15.14
N ARG A 89 28.66 -15.61 16.12
CA ARG A 89 29.26 -15.03 17.33
C ARG A 89 29.21 -15.94 18.54
N THR A 90 28.49 -17.06 18.46
CA THR A 90 28.28 -18.00 19.55
C THR A 90 29.55 -18.87 19.81
N LYS A 91 29.79 -19.24 21.07
CA LYS A 91 30.89 -20.13 21.45
C LYS A 91 30.62 -21.56 20.97
N ILE A 92 31.71 -22.39 20.77
CA ILE A 92 31.59 -23.75 20.29
C ILE A 92 30.71 -24.60 21.22
N SER A 93 30.87 -24.50 22.53
CA SER A 93 30.08 -25.27 23.50
C SER A 93 28.58 -25.05 23.30
N THR A 94 28.17 -23.77 23.15
CA THR A 94 26.76 -23.42 22.91
C THR A 94 26.26 -23.84 21.52
N LEU A 95 27.15 -23.85 20.49
CA LEU A 95 26.76 -24.37 19.17
C LEU A 95 26.51 -25.89 19.21
N LEU A 96 27.27 -26.62 20.02
CA LEU A 96 27.06 -28.06 20.23
C LEU A 96 25.74 -28.33 20.97
N GLU A 97 25.42 -27.50 21.98
CA GLU A 97 24.13 -27.57 22.69
C GLU A 97 22.94 -27.29 21.75
N ILE A 98 23.05 -26.26 20.88
CA ILE A 98 22.06 -25.95 19.86
C ILE A 98 21.90 -27.14 18.90
N ALA A 99 23.00 -27.70 18.40
CA ALA A 99 22.95 -28.85 17.50
C ALA A 99 22.25 -30.04 18.15
N LYS A 100 22.55 -30.33 19.41
CA LYS A 100 21.89 -31.40 20.17
C LYS A 100 20.41 -31.12 20.39
N LYS A 101 20.04 -29.88 20.75
CA LYS A 101 18.66 -29.46 21.00
C LYS A 101 17.75 -29.61 19.77
N TYR A 102 18.29 -29.37 18.58
CA TYR A 102 17.54 -29.42 17.31
C TYR A 102 17.81 -30.70 16.50
N ASP A 103 18.47 -31.69 17.11
CA ASP A 103 18.83 -32.99 16.48
C ASP A 103 19.59 -32.83 15.15
N ILE A 104 20.50 -31.84 15.12
CA ILE A 104 21.31 -31.55 13.94
C ILE A 104 22.50 -32.52 13.95
N ASN A 105 22.59 -33.36 12.93
CA ASN A 105 23.69 -34.34 12.83
C ASN A 105 25.02 -33.62 12.56
N ILE A 106 25.81 -33.50 13.61
CA ILE A 106 27.20 -33.05 13.56
C ILE A 106 28.20 -34.20 13.81
N ASN A 107 27.67 -35.43 14.04
CA ASN A 107 28.47 -36.64 14.30
C ASN A 107 29.02 -37.18 12.98
N GLY A 108 30.29 -37.16 12.83
CA GLY A 108 31.04 -37.72 11.69
C GLY A 108 32.53 -37.39 11.73
N ASP A 109 32.88 -36.27 12.36
CA ASP A 109 34.26 -35.83 12.51
C ASP A 109 34.52 -35.34 13.93
N LYS A 110 35.38 -36.06 14.67
CA LYS A 110 35.81 -35.66 16.04
C LYS A 110 36.61 -34.36 16.06
N SER A 111 36.81 -33.68 14.92
CA SER A 111 37.66 -32.50 14.77
C SER A 111 37.00 -31.29 14.10
N LEU A 112 35.67 -31.21 14.12
CA LEU A 112 34.99 -30.06 13.49
C LEU A 112 35.37 -28.75 14.20
N ASN A 113 35.86 -27.80 13.43
CA ASN A 113 36.09 -26.44 13.94
C ASN A 113 34.81 -25.63 14.03
N LYS A 114 34.87 -24.48 14.71
CA LYS A 114 33.72 -23.59 14.93
C LYS A 114 33.00 -23.22 13.62
N SER A 115 33.74 -22.95 12.54
CA SER A 115 33.15 -22.54 11.25
C SER A 115 32.30 -23.66 10.67
N GLN A 116 32.84 -24.91 10.66
CA GLN A 116 32.16 -26.07 10.12
C GLN A 116 30.87 -26.41 10.90
N ILE A 117 30.91 -26.34 12.24
CA ILE A 117 29.72 -26.53 13.07
C ILE A 117 28.69 -25.45 12.75
N THR A 118 29.10 -24.17 12.66
CA THR A 118 28.21 -23.05 12.34
C THR A 118 27.57 -23.23 10.97
N GLU A 119 28.31 -23.63 9.96
CA GLU A 119 27.81 -23.89 8.60
C GLU A 119 26.78 -25.03 8.57
N LYS A 120 27.03 -26.14 9.27
CA LYS A 120 26.05 -27.24 9.37
C LYS A 120 24.75 -26.77 10.01
N ILE A 121 24.81 -25.97 11.10
CA ILE A 121 23.63 -25.42 11.74
C ILE A 121 22.92 -24.44 10.79
N ILE A 122 23.64 -23.57 10.08
CA ILE A 122 23.06 -22.63 9.12
C ILE A 122 22.35 -23.37 7.99
N LYS A 123 23.00 -24.40 7.41
CA LYS A 123 22.39 -25.22 6.36
C LYS A 123 21.09 -25.86 6.84
N TYR A 124 21.08 -26.45 8.02
CA TYR A 124 19.89 -27.03 8.62
C TYR A 124 18.80 -26.00 8.83
N THR A 125 19.13 -24.78 9.33
CA THR A 125 18.14 -23.70 9.51
C THR A 125 17.61 -23.19 8.18
N ASP A 126 18.46 -23.10 7.13
CA ASP A 126 18.03 -22.70 5.80
C ASP A 126 17.03 -23.69 5.18
N GLU A 127 17.16 -24.98 5.49
CA GLU A 127 16.26 -26.02 5.01
C GLU A 127 14.96 -26.11 5.84
N LYS A 128 15.07 -26.07 7.17
CA LYS A 128 14.00 -26.45 8.10
C LYS A 128 13.32 -25.29 8.83
N MET A 129 13.85 -24.09 8.77
CA MET A 129 13.28 -22.96 9.50
C MET A 129 12.46 -22.04 8.59
N LEU A 130 11.32 -21.58 9.12
CA LEU A 130 10.50 -20.56 8.49
C LEU A 130 11.26 -19.24 8.39
N GLU A 131 11.00 -18.50 7.33
CA GLU A 131 11.53 -17.15 7.13
C GLU A 131 10.48 -16.11 7.54
N PRO A 132 10.88 -15.03 8.23
CA PRO A 132 9.97 -13.93 8.49
C PRO A 132 9.49 -13.30 7.18
N VAL A 133 8.20 -13.12 7.03
CA VAL A 133 7.63 -12.33 5.93
C VAL A 133 8.05 -10.88 6.12
N LYS A 134 8.83 -10.35 5.20
CA LYS A 134 9.22 -8.94 5.20
C LYS A 134 7.99 -8.09 4.84
N GLU A 135 7.58 -7.21 5.74
CA GLU A 135 6.57 -6.23 5.38
C GLU A 135 7.14 -5.29 4.32
N GLN A 136 6.48 -5.25 3.18
CA GLN A 136 6.78 -4.23 2.17
C GLN A 136 6.27 -2.89 2.70
N SER A 137 7.17 -2.10 3.23
CA SER A 137 6.84 -0.71 3.59
C SER A 137 6.98 0.17 2.35
N ALA A 138 6.11 1.16 2.25
CA ALA A 138 6.18 2.15 1.17
C ALA A 138 7.59 2.80 1.05
N ASN A 139 8.29 2.94 2.17
CA ASN A 139 9.62 3.55 2.21
C ASN A 139 10.73 2.65 1.66
N ASN A 140 10.57 1.32 1.74
CA ASN A 140 11.61 0.36 1.37
C ASN A 140 11.43 -0.24 -0.04
N MET A 141 10.26 -0.02 -0.65
CA MET A 141 9.99 -0.51 -2.00
C MET A 141 10.78 0.30 -3.03
N ASN A 142 11.44 -0.34 -3.99
CA ASN A 142 12.17 0.40 -5.03
C ASN A 142 11.19 1.07 -6.03
N LEU A 143 11.63 2.14 -6.68
CA LEU A 143 10.79 2.90 -7.60
C LEU A 143 10.37 2.11 -8.83
N VAL A 144 11.22 1.19 -9.31
CA VAL A 144 10.87 0.33 -10.46
C VAL A 144 9.69 -0.56 -10.13
N SER A 145 9.71 -1.23 -8.94
CA SER A 145 8.59 -2.06 -8.49
C SER A 145 7.30 -1.24 -8.32
N ILE A 146 7.40 0.00 -7.83
CA ILE A 146 6.24 0.91 -7.74
C ILE A 146 5.72 1.25 -9.12
N GLY A 147 6.60 1.57 -10.09
CA GLY A 147 6.20 1.86 -11.47
C GLY A 147 5.52 0.70 -12.15
N ILE A 148 6.01 -0.53 -11.95
CA ILE A 148 5.38 -1.76 -12.45
C ILE A 148 3.99 -1.95 -11.82
N SER A 149 3.88 -1.80 -10.50
CA SER A 149 2.59 -1.90 -9.80
C SER A 149 1.62 -0.82 -10.27
N LEU A 150 2.08 0.43 -10.41
CA LEU A 150 1.27 1.54 -10.92
C LEU A 150 0.70 1.22 -12.30
N LYS A 151 1.55 0.79 -13.24
CA LYS A 151 1.13 0.39 -14.59
C LYS A 151 0.06 -0.71 -14.51
N ASN A 152 0.36 -1.80 -13.80
CA ASN A 152 -0.54 -2.96 -13.71
C ASN A 152 -1.89 -2.59 -13.06
N GLU A 153 -1.89 -1.73 -12.05
CA GLU A 153 -3.12 -1.29 -11.41
C GLU A 153 -3.93 -0.36 -12.33
N LEU A 154 -3.30 0.62 -12.97
CA LEU A 154 -4.00 1.53 -13.88
C LEU A 154 -4.52 0.83 -15.14
N GLU A 155 -3.85 -0.21 -15.62
CA GLU A 155 -4.32 -1.00 -16.77
C GLU A 155 -5.57 -1.87 -16.51
N LYS A 156 -5.89 -2.12 -15.23
CA LYS A 156 -7.15 -2.82 -14.87
C LYS A 156 -8.40 -1.96 -15.15
N TYR A 157 -8.23 -0.68 -15.40
CA TYR A 157 -9.30 0.28 -15.49
C TYR A 157 -9.45 0.80 -16.93
N SER A 158 -10.27 0.13 -17.74
CA SER A 158 -10.62 0.59 -19.09
C SER A 158 -11.17 2.02 -19.10
N ASP A 159 -11.90 2.40 -18.04
CA ASP A 159 -12.56 3.70 -17.93
C ASP A 159 -11.59 4.87 -17.73
N ILE A 160 -10.38 4.61 -17.25
CA ILE A 160 -9.32 5.62 -17.09
C ILE A 160 -8.83 6.15 -18.44
N GLN A 161 -8.96 5.35 -19.51
CA GLN A 161 -8.53 5.77 -20.86
C GLN A 161 -9.53 6.73 -21.52
N ASN A 162 -10.75 6.85 -20.98
CA ASN A 162 -11.82 7.68 -21.54
C ASN A 162 -12.06 8.98 -20.74
N VAL A 163 -10.99 9.54 -20.16
CA VAL A 163 -11.06 10.82 -19.45
C VAL A 163 -10.50 11.94 -20.29
N ASP A 164 -11.13 13.11 -20.21
CA ASP A 164 -10.72 14.32 -20.96
C ASP A 164 -9.54 15.03 -20.28
N GLN A 165 -9.37 14.82 -18.97
CA GLN A 165 -8.43 15.57 -18.13
C GLN A 165 -7.94 14.74 -16.94
N ILE A 166 -6.64 14.80 -16.66
CA ILE A 166 -6.02 14.25 -15.45
C ILE A 166 -5.66 15.39 -14.49
N VAL A 167 -6.03 15.24 -13.23
CA VAL A 167 -5.69 16.19 -12.15
C VAL A 167 -4.89 15.45 -11.09
N ILE A 168 -3.62 15.81 -10.92
CA ILE A 168 -2.69 15.13 -10.02
C ILE A 168 -2.31 16.08 -8.88
N GLU A 169 -2.28 15.58 -7.64
CA GLU A 169 -1.77 16.37 -6.52
C GLU A 169 -0.29 16.73 -6.74
N ASN A 170 0.02 18.03 -6.62
CA ASN A 170 1.38 18.52 -6.76
C ASN A 170 2.18 18.31 -5.47
N GLN A 171 3.26 17.55 -5.57
CA GLN A 171 4.18 17.25 -4.47
C GLN A 171 5.26 18.32 -4.34
N ILE A 172 5.01 19.37 -3.57
CA ILE A 172 5.86 20.58 -3.48
C ILE A 172 7.03 20.40 -2.50
N SER A 173 6.89 19.54 -1.48
CA SER A 173 7.89 19.41 -0.43
C SER A 173 9.25 18.90 -0.94
N PRO A 174 10.39 19.54 -0.58
CA PRO A 174 11.73 19.03 -0.91
C PRO A 174 12.00 17.63 -0.34
N ILE A 175 11.36 17.27 0.78
CA ILE A 175 11.49 15.96 1.43
C ILE A 175 10.71 14.89 0.67
N ALA A 176 9.77 15.28 -0.18
CA ALA A 176 8.89 14.37 -0.93
C ALA A 176 9.48 13.89 -2.28
N ASN A 177 10.80 13.81 -2.43
CA ASN A 177 11.45 13.41 -3.70
C ASN A 177 10.88 12.11 -4.27
N ARG A 178 10.61 11.14 -3.41
CA ARG A 178 10.01 9.86 -3.80
C ARG A 178 8.58 10.04 -4.33
N MET A 179 7.78 10.89 -3.69
CA MET A 179 6.42 11.20 -4.11
C MET A 179 6.40 11.99 -5.42
N LYS A 180 7.37 12.89 -5.64
CA LYS A 180 7.57 13.58 -6.94
C LYS A 180 7.89 12.61 -8.07
N SER A 181 8.74 11.60 -7.80
CA SER A 181 9.03 10.56 -8.80
C SER A 181 7.76 9.79 -9.19
N ILE A 182 6.92 9.43 -8.22
CA ILE A 182 5.67 8.73 -8.48
C ILE A 182 4.68 9.64 -9.22
N GLN A 183 4.57 10.90 -8.84
CA GLN A 183 3.79 11.91 -9.56
C GLN A 183 4.22 11.99 -11.04
N GLY A 184 5.53 12.01 -11.31
CA GLY A 184 6.07 11.98 -12.66
C GLY A 184 5.76 10.68 -13.40
N MET A 185 5.85 9.52 -12.73
CA MET A 185 5.47 8.23 -13.31
C MET A 185 3.99 8.17 -13.70
N ILE A 186 3.10 8.73 -12.85
CA ILE A 186 1.67 8.83 -13.14
C ILE A 186 1.44 9.67 -14.38
N ALA A 187 2.02 10.88 -14.44
CA ALA A 187 1.89 11.76 -15.60
C ALA A 187 2.43 11.09 -16.88
N GLN A 188 3.62 10.47 -16.81
CA GLN A 188 4.22 9.78 -17.93
C GLN A 188 3.38 8.60 -18.43
N TYR A 189 2.74 7.85 -17.51
CA TYR A 189 1.84 6.77 -17.89
C TYR A 189 0.69 7.28 -18.79
N PHE A 190 0.06 8.39 -18.43
CA PHE A 190 -1.03 8.97 -19.21
C PHE A 190 -0.55 9.58 -20.52
N ILE A 191 0.61 10.23 -20.55
CA ILE A 191 1.23 10.73 -21.78
C ILE A 191 1.47 9.58 -22.77
N MET A 192 1.93 8.43 -22.31
CA MET A 192 2.13 7.23 -23.14
C MET A 192 0.81 6.59 -23.62
N LYS A 193 -0.33 7.02 -23.08
CA LYS A 193 -1.69 6.63 -23.51
C LYS A 193 -2.36 7.75 -24.32
N ASP A 194 -1.59 8.71 -24.81
CA ASP A 194 -2.05 9.87 -25.60
C ASP A 194 -2.98 10.83 -24.83
N ILE A 195 -3.01 10.74 -23.48
CA ILE A 195 -3.75 11.66 -22.63
C ILE A 195 -2.77 12.73 -22.12
N THR A 196 -2.76 13.89 -22.77
CA THR A 196 -1.80 14.98 -22.51
C THR A 196 -2.38 16.12 -21.68
N ASN A 197 -3.69 16.17 -21.50
CA ASN A 197 -4.34 17.16 -20.63
C ASN A 197 -4.12 16.81 -19.16
N ILE A 198 -3.01 17.24 -18.58
CA ILE A 198 -2.60 16.92 -17.21
C ILE A 198 -2.31 18.19 -16.44
N ASP A 199 -3.03 18.42 -15.34
CA ASP A 199 -2.80 19.54 -14.42
C ASP A 199 -2.28 19.05 -13.06
N PHE A 200 -1.27 19.75 -12.53
CA PHE A 200 -0.79 19.54 -11.16
C PHE A 200 -1.39 20.57 -10.22
N VAL A 201 -2.12 20.10 -9.21
CA VAL A 201 -2.91 20.95 -8.30
C VAL A 201 -2.33 20.89 -6.89
N SER A 202 -2.19 22.07 -6.26
CA SER A 202 -1.73 22.14 -4.87
C SER A 202 -2.73 21.52 -3.91
N SER A 203 -2.22 20.71 -2.96
CA SER A 203 -3.02 20.14 -1.87
C SER A 203 -3.74 21.18 -1.01
N SER A 204 -3.22 22.41 -0.93
CA SER A 204 -3.84 23.51 -0.20
C SER A 204 -5.20 23.92 -0.77
N ASN A 205 -5.44 23.67 -2.06
CA ASN A 205 -6.66 24.07 -2.75
C ASN A 205 -7.89 23.23 -2.36
N LYS A 206 -7.68 21.97 -1.94
CA LYS A 206 -8.75 21.01 -1.63
C LYS A 206 -9.80 21.55 -0.65
N LEU A 207 -9.37 22.29 0.36
CA LEU A 207 -10.21 22.79 1.44
C LEU A 207 -10.33 24.31 1.47
N LYS A 208 -9.60 25.05 0.61
CA LYS A 208 -9.50 26.52 0.66
C LYS A 208 -10.85 27.23 0.70
N GLU A 209 -11.80 26.74 -0.09
CA GLU A 209 -13.13 27.36 -0.19
C GLU A 209 -14.06 27.05 1.01
N PHE A 210 -13.75 25.98 1.76
CA PHE A 210 -14.58 25.53 2.87
C PHE A 210 -14.11 26.04 4.24
N ILE A 211 -12.80 26.25 4.40
CA ILE A 211 -12.23 26.66 5.69
C ILE A 211 -11.64 28.07 5.68
N GLY A 212 -11.53 28.71 4.47
CA GLY A 212 -10.91 30.04 4.34
C GLY A 212 -9.49 30.05 4.93
N ASP A 213 -9.19 31.11 5.70
CA ASP A 213 -7.86 31.34 6.32
C ASP A 213 -7.72 30.73 7.74
N GLN A 214 -8.62 29.84 8.14
CA GLN A 214 -8.54 29.20 9.47
C GLN A 214 -7.25 28.39 9.63
N LYS A 215 -6.51 28.65 10.71
CA LYS A 215 -5.36 27.84 11.10
C LYS A 215 -5.85 26.50 11.63
N THR A 216 -5.51 25.43 10.94
CA THR A 216 -5.88 24.06 11.28
C THR A 216 -4.67 23.16 11.31
N THR A 217 -4.66 22.18 12.22
CA THR A 217 -3.66 21.12 12.24
C THR A 217 -3.90 20.13 11.08
N TYR A 218 -2.90 19.31 10.76
CA TYR A 218 -3.04 18.27 9.74
C TYR A 218 -4.19 17.28 10.05
N ALA A 219 -4.32 16.87 11.32
CA ALA A 219 -5.36 15.94 11.75
C ALA A 219 -6.78 16.55 11.61
N GLU A 220 -6.92 17.84 11.96
CA GLU A 220 -8.17 18.57 11.78
C GLU A 220 -8.55 18.69 10.31
N ARG A 221 -7.60 19.05 9.43
CA ARG A 221 -7.86 19.12 7.97
C ARG A 221 -8.38 17.82 7.42
N LYS A 222 -7.78 16.67 7.79
CA LYS A 222 -8.27 15.36 7.38
C LYS A 222 -9.70 15.09 7.85
N LYS A 223 -10.01 15.41 9.10
CA LYS A 223 -11.36 15.26 9.65
C LYS A 223 -12.37 16.17 8.95
N ILE A 224 -12.00 17.43 8.73
CA ILE A 224 -12.83 18.41 8.02
C ILE A 224 -13.09 17.95 6.58
N GLY A 225 -12.05 17.50 5.84
CA GLY A 225 -12.19 17.00 4.48
C GLY A 225 -13.18 15.83 4.37
N VAL A 226 -13.11 14.88 5.29
CA VAL A 226 -14.05 13.75 5.35
C VAL A 226 -15.49 14.21 5.63
N ASN A 227 -15.68 15.18 6.53
CA ASN A 227 -17.02 15.69 6.86
C ASN A 227 -17.62 16.45 5.67
N ILE A 228 -16.86 17.37 5.06
CA ILE A 228 -17.28 18.10 3.85
C ILE A 228 -17.66 17.12 2.73
N THR A 229 -16.85 16.10 2.50
CA THR A 229 -17.13 15.06 1.51
C THR A 229 -18.48 14.38 1.78
N LYS A 230 -18.77 14.01 3.02
CA LYS A 230 -20.05 13.39 3.39
C LYS A 230 -21.22 14.34 3.19
N ASP A 231 -21.06 15.62 3.54
CA ASP A 231 -22.09 16.64 3.36
C ASP A 231 -22.41 16.89 1.88
N ILE A 232 -21.37 16.91 1.03
CA ILE A 232 -21.54 17.02 -0.42
C ILE A 232 -22.29 15.81 -0.97
N LEU A 233 -21.92 14.59 -0.57
CA LEU A 233 -22.60 13.37 -1.02
C LEU A 233 -24.06 13.31 -0.54
N ALA A 234 -24.33 13.70 0.69
CA ALA A 234 -25.68 13.69 1.26
C ALA A 234 -26.63 14.66 0.56
N LYS A 235 -26.12 15.78 0.03
CA LYS A 235 -26.89 16.79 -0.70
C LYS A 235 -27.00 16.53 -2.21
N ASN A 236 -26.21 15.61 -2.76
CA ASN A 236 -26.14 15.34 -4.20
C ASN A 236 -26.80 14.00 -4.53
N GLN A 237 -28.03 14.04 -5.07
CA GLN A 237 -28.80 12.86 -5.41
C GLN A 237 -28.07 11.88 -6.35
N LEU A 238 -27.24 12.39 -7.27
CA LEU A 238 -26.49 11.55 -8.22
C LEU A 238 -25.35 10.77 -7.55
N ASN A 239 -24.97 11.13 -6.31
CA ASN A 239 -23.80 10.57 -5.63
C ASN A 239 -24.10 10.03 -4.22
N MET A 240 -25.36 9.99 -3.79
CA MET A 240 -25.74 9.51 -2.45
C MET A 240 -25.30 8.07 -2.19
N ASP A 241 -25.26 7.23 -3.22
CA ASP A 241 -24.87 5.82 -3.12
C ASP A 241 -23.40 5.64 -2.69
N TRP A 242 -22.56 6.69 -2.84
CA TRP A 242 -21.18 6.67 -2.37
C TRP A 242 -21.03 6.92 -0.86
N LEU A 243 -22.05 7.48 -0.20
CA LEU A 243 -21.99 7.83 1.22
C LEU A 243 -21.72 6.62 2.15
N PRO A 244 -22.40 5.47 1.99
CA PRO A 244 -22.10 4.26 2.77
C PRO A 244 -20.70 3.72 2.51
N PHE A 245 -20.23 3.76 1.26
CA PHE A 245 -18.88 3.34 0.87
C PHE A 245 -17.81 4.14 1.61
N VAL A 246 -17.85 5.47 1.50
CA VAL A 246 -16.87 6.36 2.17
C VAL A 246 -16.94 6.23 3.68
N SER A 247 -18.15 6.14 4.25
CA SER A 247 -18.34 6.05 5.71
C SER A 247 -17.69 4.81 6.31
N LYS A 248 -17.70 3.68 5.60
CA LYS A 248 -17.14 2.38 6.03
C LYS A 248 -15.67 2.21 5.64
N HIS A 249 -15.17 2.98 4.68
CA HIS A 249 -13.82 2.80 4.14
C HIS A 249 -12.74 3.16 5.17
N LYS A 250 -11.69 2.34 5.27
CA LYS A 250 -10.58 2.57 6.22
C LYS A 250 -9.74 3.81 5.87
N LYS A 251 -9.68 4.16 4.59
CA LYS A 251 -8.91 5.27 4.01
C LYS A 251 -9.84 6.34 3.43
N LYS A 252 -10.83 6.75 4.22
CA LYS A 252 -11.81 7.76 3.85
C LYS A 252 -11.22 9.16 3.69
N ASP A 253 -10.09 9.43 4.34
CA ASP A 253 -9.33 10.67 4.20
C ASP A 253 -8.69 10.78 2.81
N ASP A 254 -8.04 9.72 2.33
CA ASP A 254 -7.40 9.70 1.00
C ASP A 254 -8.48 9.74 -0.11
N LEU A 255 -9.63 9.06 0.10
CA LEU A 255 -10.79 9.20 -0.78
C LEU A 255 -11.29 10.65 -0.82
N ALA A 256 -11.51 11.27 0.33
CA ALA A 256 -11.96 12.66 0.42
C ALA A 256 -11.01 13.61 -0.32
N ASP A 257 -9.69 13.42 -0.15
CA ASP A 257 -8.68 14.24 -0.79
C ASP A 257 -8.77 14.16 -2.33
N SER A 258 -8.92 12.96 -2.90
CA SER A 258 -9.05 12.80 -4.35
C SER A 258 -10.33 13.42 -4.91
N LEU A 259 -11.48 13.31 -4.20
CA LEU A 259 -12.74 13.94 -4.61
C LEU A 259 -12.65 15.46 -4.53
N LEU A 260 -12.29 16.00 -3.36
CA LEU A 260 -12.25 17.45 -3.12
C LEU A 260 -11.31 18.19 -4.07
N GLN A 261 -10.16 17.56 -4.41
CA GLN A 261 -9.25 18.07 -5.42
C GLN A 261 -9.92 18.18 -6.80
N GLY A 262 -10.60 17.14 -7.24
CA GLY A 262 -11.29 17.11 -8.53
C GLY A 262 -12.45 18.13 -8.56
N LEU A 263 -13.22 18.22 -7.49
CA LEU A 263 -14.31 19.19 -7.37
C LEU A 263 -13.79 20.63 -7.38
N TRP A 264 -12.69 20.91 -6.64
CA TRP A 264 -12.05 22.21 -6.71
C TRP A 264 -11.63 22.57 -8.14
N PHE A 265 -10.99 21.63 -8.85
CA PHE A 265 -10.56 21.84 -10.24
C PHE A 265 -11.76 22.18 -11.16
N LEU A 266 -12.84 21.41 -11.10
CA LEU A 266 -14.03 21.62 -11.91
C LEU A 266 -14.73 22.95 -11.59
N ARG A 267 -14.79 23.35 -10.31
CA ARG A 267 -15.33 24.65 -9.89
C ARG A 267 -14.48 25.81 -10.40
N ASN A 268 -13.15 25.69 -10.29
CA ASN A 268 -12.22 26.71 -10.80
C ASN A 268 -12.37 26.91 -12.30
N LYS A 269 -12.71 25.86 -13.04
CA LYS A 269 -13.07 25.91 -14.48
C LYS A 269 -14.52 26.35 -14.72
N LYS A 270 -15.31 26.64 -13.68
CA LYS A 270 -16.73 27.02 -13.75
C LYS A 270 -17.63 25.97 -14.41
N LEU A 271 -17.30 24.68 -14.24
CA LEU A 271 -18.02 23.56 -14.85
C LEU A 271 -19.05 22.93 -13.91
N ILE A 272 -18.91 23.13 -12.60
CA ILE A 272 -19.87 22.64 -11.59
C ILE A 272 -20.14 23.70 -10.50
N LYS A 273 -21.26 23.50 -9.78
CA LYS A 273 -21.59 24.16 -8.51
C LYS A 273 -21.71 23.14 -7.39
N ILE A 274 -21.27 23.49 -6.18
CA ILE A 274 -21.35 22.62 -5.00
C ILE A 274 -22.11 23.36 -3.91
#